data_e28e849d36994c1e79403a1a20dc5559
#
_entry.id   e28e849d36994c1e79403a1a20dc5559
#
_cell.length_a   1.000
_cell.length_b   1.000
_cell.length_c   1.000
_cell.angle_alpha   90.00
_cell.angle_beta   90.00
_cell.angle_gamma   90.00
#
_symmetry.space_group_name_H-M   'P 1'
#
loop_
_entity.id
_entity.type
_entity.pdbx_description
1 polymer ?
#
loop_
_entity_poly.entity_id
_entity_poly.type
_entity_poly.pdbx_seq_one_letter_code
_entity_poly.pdbx_strand_id
1 'polypeptide(L)'
;VNAGTELAKIDSLAGILSPGLILSFVLLGIFPLIAKKVTDKIKARKVYAQWTKPVKFDRNMVVIGAGAAGLVSSYIAAAVKAKVTLVEAHKMGGDCLNFGCVPSKAIIKSAKLAHQMRHADKYGLHAATPSFSFKAVMARVHDIIKAIEPHDSVERYTGLGVDVIQGYATIVDPWTVEIKHNSGETSRLTTRSIVIAAGAQPVVPPLPGIETSGYLTSDTLWDEFAKRDDLPKRLVVLGGGPIGSELAQAFARLGSQVTQVELGDRIMVRE
;
A
#
# COMPACT_ATOMS: atom_id res chain seq x y z
N VAL A 1 -2.28 -45.67 14.40
CA VAL A 1 -2.26 -47.01 15.03
C VAL A 1 -1.79 -48.07 14.03
N ASN A 2 -2.39 -48.18 12.81
CA ASN A 2 -2.02 -49.23 11.85
C ASN A 2 -0.57 -49.16 11.34
N ALA A 3 0.00 -47.97 11.16
CA ALA A 3 1.40 -47.84 10.71
C ALA A 3 2.41 -48.41 11.71
N GLY A 4 2.14 -48.23 13.01
CA GLY A 4 2.99 -48.80 14.07
C GLY A 4 2.91 -50.32 14.18
N THR A 5 1.71 -50.87 13.99
CA THR A 5 1.52 -52.33 13.97
C THR A 5 2.11 -53.00 12.72
N GLU A 6 2.09 -52.34 11.59
CA GLU A 6 2.74 -52.85 10.37
C GLU A 6 4.27 -52.72 10.43
N LEU A 7 4.79 -51.64 11.06
CA LEU A 7 6.23 -51.51 11.32
C LEU A 7 6.77 -52.59 12.24
N ALA A 8 5.99 -53.00 13.25
CA ALA A 8 6.40 -54.07 14.17
C ALA A 8 6.46 -55.47 13.56
N LYS A 9 5.96 -55.66 12.35
CA LYS A 9 5.96 -56.93 11.59
C LYS A 9 7.11 -57.03 10.57
N ILE A 10 8.03 -56.04 10.55
CA ILE A 10 9.11 -56.01 9.57
C ILE A 10 10.31 -56.83 10.09
N ASP A 11 10.43 -58.04 9.56
CA ASP A 11 11.57 -58.93 9.83
C ASP A 11 12.65 -58.87 8.73
N SER A 12 12.42 -58.11 7.65
CA SER A 12 13.35 -58.00 6.53
C SER A 12 13.19 -56.68 5.78
N LEU A 13 14.25 -56.24 5.06
CA LEU A 13 14.21 -55.05 4.17
C LEU A 13 13.10 -55.12 3.11
N ALA A 14 12.71 -56.30 2.65
CA ALA A 14 11.60 -56.50 1.72
C ALA A 14 10.23 -56.20 2.37
N GLY A 15 10.10 -56.35 3.69
CA GLY A 15 8.89 -56.00 4.44
C GLY A 15 8.55 -54.49 4.43
N ILE A 16 9.56 -53.64 4.21
CA ILE A 16 9.37 -52.19 4.10
C ILE A 16 8.54 -51.82 2.84
N LEU A 17 8.64 -52.63 1.79
CA LEU A 17 7.88 -52.44 0.56
C LEU A 17 6.52 -53.16 0.54
N SER A 18 6.05 -53.64 1.71
CA SER A 18 4.74 -54.28 1.79
C SER A 18 3.63 -53.30 1.42
N PRO A 19 2.62 -53.73 0.63
CA PRO A 19 1.52 -52.85 0.22
C PRO A 19 0.76 -52.22 1.42
N GLY A 20 0.62 -52.94 2.52
CA GLY A 20 -0.02 -52.47 3.73
C GLY A 20 0.73 -51.32 4.41
N LEU A 21 2.07 -51.44 4.48
CA LEU A 21 2.92 -50.42 5.05
C LEU A 21 2.94 -49.14 4.21
N ILE A 22 3.11 -49.29 2.91
CA ILE A 22 3.07 -48.17 1.93
C ILE A 22 1.74 -47.45 2.02
N LEU A 23 0.61 -48.19 2.02
CA LEU A 23 -0.71 -47.60 2.16
C LEU A 23 -0.88 -46.85 3.47
N SER A 24 -0.37 -47.40 4.58
CA SER A 24 -0.43 -46.76 5.89
C SER A 24 0.36 -45.44 5.92
N PHE A 25 1.55 -45.39 5.33
CA PHE A 25 2.34 -44.16 5.23
C PHE A 25 1.71 -43.14 4.28
N VAL A 26 1.15 -43.57 3.16
CA VAL A 26 0.43 -42.69 2.22
C VAL A 26 -0.80 -42.09 2.92
N LEU A 27 -1.58 -42.88 3.65
CA LEU A 27 -2.71 -42.40 4.43
C LEU A 27 -2.28 -41.41 5.54
N LEU A 28 -1.18 -41.74 6.23
CA LEU A 28 -0.63 -40.85 7.28
C LEU A 28 -0.19 -39.50 6.72
N GLY A 29 0.43 -39.49 5.52
CA GLY A 29 0.88 -38.27 4.84
C GLY A 29 -0.28 -37.46 4.22
N ILE A 30 -1.29 -38.14 3.67
CA ILE A 30 -2.42 -37.47 2.99
C ILE A 30 -3.50 -37.03 3.99
N PHE A 31 -3.70 -37.76 5.10
CA PHE A 31 -4.75 -37.47 6.09
C PHE A 31 -4.73 -36.02 6.61
N PRO A 32 -3.58 -35.43 7.03
CA PRO A 32 -3.55 -34.04 7.49
C PRO A 32 -4.01 -33.05 6.41
N LEU A 33 -3.67 -33.30 5.15
CA LEU A 33 -4.06 -32.45 4.02
C LEU A 33 -5.57 -32.52 3.76
N ILE A 34 -6.13 -33.75 3.81
CA ILE A 34 -7.60 -33.96 3.67
C ILE A 34 -8.31 -33.34 4.87
N ALA A 35 -7.85 -33.62 6.09
CA ALA A 35 -8.44 -33.10 7.32
C ALA A 35 -8.43 -31.57 7.33
N LYS A 36 -7.32 -30.93 6.93
CA LYS A 36 -7.24 -29.48 6.78
C LYS A 36 -8.27 -28.98 5.78
N LYS A 37 -8.32 -29.57 4.58
CA LYS A 37 -9.24 -29.17 3.50
C LYS A 37 -10.73 -29.31 3.93
N VAL A 38 -11.06 -30.38 4.65
CA VAL A 38 -12.41 -30.60 5.18
C VAL A 38 -12.73 -29.57 6.27
N THR A 39 -11.80 -29.35 7.20
CA THR A 39 -11.97 -28.37 8.28
C THR A 39 -12.13 -26.95 7.74
N ASP A 40 -11.31 -26.56 6.76
CA ASP A 40 -11.39 -25.24 6.10
C ASP A 40 -12.74 -25.09 5.37
N LYS A 41 -13.24 -26.15 4.73
CA LYS A 41 -14.56 -26.14 4.08
C LYS A 41 -15.71 -26.02 5.08
N ILE A 42 -15.61 -26.67 6.25
CA ILE A 42 -16.62 -26.55 7.31
C ILE A 42 -16.59 -25.15 7.92
N LYS A 43 -15.39 -24.61 8.21
CA LYS A 43 -15.23 -23.22 8.70
C LYS A 43 -15.78 -22.20 7.71
N ALA A 44 -15.42 -22.32 6.43
CA ALA A 44 -15.93 -21.46 5.38
C ALA A 44 -17.47 -21.51 5.28
N ARG A 45 -18.09 -22.71 5.37
CA ARG A 45 -19.55 -22.85 5.37
C ARG A 45 -20.18 -22.11 6.55
N LYS A 46 -19.60 -22.20 7.76
CA LYS A 46 -20.11 -21.47 8.94
C LYS A 46 -20.00 -19.97 8.78
N VAL A 47 -18.85 -19.48 8.31
CA VAL A 47 -18.60 -18.04 8.12
C VAL A 47 -19.53 -17.44 7.08
N TYR A 48 -19.79 -18.16 5.98
CA TYR A 48 -20.61 -17.66 4.87
C TYR A 48 -22.09 -18.09 4.95
N ALA A 49 -22.51 -18.77 6.01
CA ALA A 49 -23.85 -19.35 6.11
C ALA A 49 -25.01 -18.33 6.04
N GLN A 50 -24.73 -17.09 6.45
CA GLN A 50 -25.72 -16.01 6.47
C GLN A 50 -25.89 -15.31 5.11
N TRP A 51 -25.03 -15.60 4.13
CA TRP A 51 -25.09 -14.98 2.80
C TRP A 51 -25.30 -16.01 1.71
N THR A 52 -26.09 -15.64 0.70
CA THR A 52 -26.29 -16.49 -0.47
C THR A 52 -25.24 -16.18 -1.52
N LYS A 53 -24.40 -17.15 -1.83
CA LYS A 53 -23.37 -17.00 -2.86
C LYS A 53 -24.00 -16.90 -4.26
N PRO A 54 -23.68 -15.88 -5.05
CA PRO A 54 -24.16 -15.78 -6.43
C PRO A 54 -23.74 -16.99 -7.28
N VAL A 55 -24.63 -17.45 -8.16
CA VAL A 55 -24.33 -18.52 -9.11
C VAL A 55 -23.43 -18.00 -10.24
N LYS A 56 -23.64 -16.76 -10.66
CA LYS A 56 -22.87 -16.06 -11.68
C LYS A 56 -22.37 -14.73 -11.12
N PHE A 57 -21.17 -14.34 -11.49
CA PHE A 57 -20.54 -13.12 -11.04
C PHE A 57 -20.37 -12.14 -12.21
N ASP A 58 -20.55 -10.85 -11.92
CA ASP A 58 -20.33 -9.78 -12.90
C ASP A 58 -18.84 -9.60 -13.19
N ARG A 59 -18.00 -9.80 -12.14
CA ARG A 59 -16.55 -9.60 -12.18
C ARG A 59 -15.80 -10.81 -11.63
N ASN A 60 -14.56 -10.97 -12.08
CA ASN A 60 -13.61 -11.89 -11.45
C ASN A 60 -13.03 -11.24 -10.19
N MET A 61 -12.79 -9.93 -10.24
CA MET A 61 -12.17 -9.18 -9.17
C MET A 61 -12.73 -7.75 -9.11
N VAL A 62 -13.02 -7.26 -7.92
CA VAL A 62 -13.20 -5.85 -7.61
C VAL A 62 -12.08 -5.40 -6.71
N VAL A 63 -11.38 -4.34 -7.10
CA VAL A 63 -10.27 -3.73 -6.36
C VAL A 63 -10.74 -2.40 -5.80
N ILE A 64 -10.62 -2.21 -4.50
CA ILE A 64 -11.04 -1.00 -3.79
C ILE A 64 -9.80 -0.17 -3.44
N GLY A 65 -9.68 0.97 -4.08
CA GLY A 65 -8.55 1.90 -3.97
C GLY A 65 -7.56 1.78 -5.13
N ALA A 66 -7.23 2.92 -5.76
CA ALA A 66 -6.30 3.03 -6.87
C ALA A 66 -4.92 3.58 -6.45
N GLY A 67 -4.47 3.25 -5.25
CA GLY A 67 -3.08 3.41 -4.84
C GLY A 67 -2.19 2.30 -5.42
N ALA A 68 -0.90 2.27 -5.05
CA ALA A 68 0.09 1.34 -5.60
C ALA A 68 -0.38 -0.13 -5.58
N ALA A 69 -0.97 -0.60 -4.47
CA ALA A 69 -1.45 -1.97 -4.36
C ALA A 69 -2.62 -2.26 -5.29
N GLY A 70 -3.59 -1.33 -5.40
CA GLY A 70 -4.77 -1.49 -6.25
C GLY A 70 -4.43 -1.42 -7.73
N LEU A 71 -3.58 -0.48 -8.13
CA LEU A 71 -3.11 -0.33 -9.49
C LEU A 71 -2.39 -1.61 -9.97
N VAL A 72 -1.44 -2.10 -9.19
CA VAL A 72 -0.69 -3.33 -9.54
C VAL A 72 -1.62 -4.55 -9.58
N SER A 73 -2.51 -4.71 -8.59
CA SER A 73 -3.43 -5.85 -8.54
C SER A 73 -4.38 -5.86 -9.75
N SER A 74 -4.96 -4.70 -10.11
CA SER A 74 -5.88 -4.58 -11.24
C SER A 74 -5.18 -4.79 -12.58
N TYR A 75 -3.98 -4.20 -12.76
CA TYR A 75 -3.17 -4.39 -13.96
C TYR A 75 -2.81 -5.86 -14.21
N ILE A 76 -2.29 -6.55 -13.19
CA ILE A 76 -1.90 -7.96 -13.31
C ILE A 76 -3.12 -8.83 -13.61
N ALA A 77 -4.26 -8.60 -12.94
CA ALA A 77 -5.48 -9.35 -13.18
C ALA A 77 -6.03 -9.12 -14.60
N ALA A 78 -5.99 -7.88 -15.10
CA ALA A 78 -6.37 -7.57 -16.48
C ALA A 78 -5.44 -8.22 -17.51
N ALA A 79 -4.13 -8.26 -17.25
CA ALA A 79 -3.14 -8.90 -18.13
C ALA A 79 -3.42 -10.41 -18.34
N VAL A 80 -3.93 -11.09 -17.31
CA VAL A 80 -4.38 -12.50 -17.43
C VAL A 80 -5.83 -12.64 -17.88
N LYS A 81 -6.42 -11.57 -18.46
CA LYS A 81 -7.78 -11.54 -19.02
C LYS A 81 -8.90 -11.74 -17.99
N ALA A 82 -8.67 -11.44 -16.73
CA ALA A 82 -9.74 -11.38 -15.75
C ALA A 82 -10.61 -10.13 -15.97
N LYS A 83 -11.91 -10.26 -15.75
CA LYS A 83 -12.82 -9.11 -15.68
C LYS A 83 -12.60 -8.37 -14.36
N VAL A 84 -11.98 -7.20 -14.41
CA VAL A 84 -11.60 -6.41 -13.22
C VAL A 84 -12.30 -5.06 -13.21
N THR A 85 -12.85 -4.69 -12.06
CA THR A 85 -13.26 -3.30 -11.78
C THR A 85 -12.36 -2.76 -10.67
N LEU A 86 -11.78 -1.57 -10.91
CA LEU A 86 -11.04 -0.77 -9.96
C LEU A 86 -11.90 0.40 -9.52
N VAL A 87 -12.11 0.56 -8.20
CA VAL A 87 -12.92 1.64 -7.64
C VAL A 87 -12.03 2.59 -6.87
N GLU A 88 -12.06 3.88 -7.21
CA GLU A 88 -11.29 4.92 -6.52
C GLU A 88 -12.20 6.05 -6.04
N ALA A 89 -12.10 6.37 -4.75
CA ALA A 89 -12.94 7.39 -4.13
C ALA A 89 -12.42 8.82 -4.34
N HIS A 90 -11.11 9.01 -4.52
CA HIS A 90 -10.46 10.32 -4.53
C HIS A 90 -9.58 10.53 -5.76
N LYS A 91 -8.29 10.21 -5.65
CA LYS A 91 -7.27 10.46 -6.69
C LYS A 91 -6.59 9.16 -7.10
N MET A 92 -6.54 8.93 -8.40
CA MET A 92 -5.71 7.86 -8.96
C MET A 92 -4.25 8.00 -8.52
N GLY A 93 -3.52 6.88 -8.39
CA GLY A 93 -2.15 6.85 -7.90
C GLY A 93 -2.04 6.80 -6.36
N GLY A 94 -3.13 7.14 -5.64
CA GLY A 94 -3.19 7.10 -4.17
C GLY A 94 -2.08 7.89 -3.49
N ASP A 95 -1.69 7.47 -2.30
CA ASP A 95 -0.69 8.17 -1.48
C ASP A 95 0.68 8.23 -2.16
N CYS A 96 1.11 7.17 -2.84
CA CYS A 96 2.43 7.12 -3.44
C CYS A 96 2.64 8.25 -4.45
N LEU A 97 1.69 8.46 -5.36
CA LEU A 97 1.78 9.50 -6.38
C LEU A 97 1.55 10.88 -5.78
N ASN A 98 0.49 11.03 -4.98
CA ASN A 98 -0.02 12.36 -4.61
C ASN A 98 0.61 12.93 -3.34
N PHE A 99 0.97 12.08 -2.36
CA PHE A 99 1.32 12.53 -1.01
C PHE A 99 2.59 11.90 -0.45
N GLY A 100 3.04 10.77 -1.00
CA GLY A 100 4.12 9.95 -0.45
C GLY A 100 5.39 9.93 -1.28
N CYS A 101 5.59 8.82 -2.00
CA CYS A 101 6.85 8.50 -2.66
C CYS A 101 7.31 9.55 -3.67
N VAL A 102 6.42 9.99 -4.54
CA VAL A 102 6.77 10.91 -5.64
C VAL A 102 7.15 12.29 -5.09
N PRO A 103 6.29 12.99 -4.32
CA PRO A 103 6.64 14.30 -3.81
C PRO A 103 7.82 14.26 -2.83
N SER A 104 7.92 13.24 -1.96
CA SER A 104 9.04 13.14 -1.02
C SER A 104 10.38 12.95 -1.76
N LYS A 105 10.44 12.08 -2.76
CA LYS A 105 11.68 11.88 -3.54
C LYS A 105 12.03 13.11 -4.39
N ALA A 106 11.02 13.86 -4.84
CA ALA A 106 11.24 15.12 -5.56
C ALA A 106 11.92 16.16 -4.67
N ILE A 107 11.43 16.40 -3.45
CA ILE A 107 12.05 17.36 -2.53
C ILE A 107 13.41 16.87 -2.00
N ILE A 108 13.54 15.58 -1.69
CA ILE A 108 14.82 14.96 -1.27
C ILE A 108 15.89 15.18 -2.32
N LYS A 109 15.57 15.07 -3.62
CA LYS A 109 16.55 15.30 -4.70
C LYS A 109 17.06 16.75 -4.69
N SER A 110 16.18 17.73 -4.53
CA SER A 110 16.57 19.15 -4.42
C SER A 110 17.38 19.41 -3.16
N ALA A 111 16.95 18.85 -2.03
CA ALA A 111 17.65 18.96 -0.75
C ALA A 111 19.05 18.33 -0.78
N LYS A 112 19.18 17.16 -1.42
CA LYS A 112 20.46 16.48 -1.61
C LYS A 112 21.42 17.34 -2.44
N LEU A 113 20.95 17.94 -3.53
CA LEU A 113 21.78 18.84 -4.35
C LEU A 113 22.24 20.05 -3.55
N ALA A 114 21.34 20.72 -2.82
CA ALA A 114 21.67 21.84 -1.97
C ALA A 114 22.73 21.48 -0.90
N HIS A 115 22.62 20.31 -0.31
CA HIS A 115 23.61 19.79 0.64
C HIS A 115 24.96 19.51 -0.04
N GLN A 116 24.98 18.90 -1.22
CA GLN A 116 26.18 18.60 -1.99
C GLN A 116 26.93 19.87 -2.41
N MET A 117 26.20 20.91 -2.81
CA MET A 117 26.80 22.22 -3.14
C MET A 117 27.56 22.81 -1.96
N ARG A 118 27.00 22.76 -0.75
CA ARG A 118 27.67 23.27 0.47
C ARG A 118 28.90 22.44 0.88
N HIS A 119 28.97 21.19 0.47
CA HIS A 119 30.03 20.24 0.84
C HIS A 119 30.78 19.73 -0.39
N ALA A 120 30.87 20.55 -1.45
CA ALA A 120 31.56 20.19 -2.69
C ALA A 120 33.08 20.04 -2.51
N ASP A 121 33.61 20.66 -1.47
CA ASP A 121 35.02 20.55 -1.05
C ASP A 121 35.45 19.11 -0.75
N LYS A 122 34.53 18.28 -0.24
CA LYS A 122 34.76 16.83 -0.02
C LYS A 122 35.04 16.05 -1.32
N TYR A 123 34.72 16.66 -2.47
CA TYR A 123 34.94 16.11 -3.81
C TYR A 123 36.00 16.87 -4.62
N GLY A 124 36.76 17.73 -3.94
CA GLY A 124 37.80 18.54 -4.60
C GLY A 124 37.25 19.72 -5.42
N LEU A 125 35.99 20.10 -5.21
CA LEU A 125 35.35 21.24 -5.88
C LEU A 125 35.18 22.40 -4.89
N HIS A 126 34.99 23.61 -5.40
CA HIS A 126 34.69 24.75 -4.53
C HIS A 126 33.27 24.64 -3.96
N ALA A 127 33.15 24.73 -2.62
CA ALA A 127 31.89 24.79 -1.96
C ALA A 127 31.14 26.08 -2.33
N ALA A 128 29.78 25.95 -2.49
CA ALA A 128 28.94 27.08 -2.83
C ALA A 128 27.68 27.06 -1.95
N THR A 129 27.24 28.24 -1.48
CA THR A 129 25.96 28.37 -0.79
C THR A 129 24.84 28.41 -1.83
N PRO A 130 23.93 27.42 -1.86
CA PRO A 130 22.83 27.42 -2.81
C PRO A 130 21.88 28.59 -2.54
N SER A 131 21.57 29.34 -3.57
CA SER A 131 20.45 30.30 -3.58
C SER A 131 19.27 29.67 -4.30
N PHE A 132 18.09 29.66 -3.71
CA PHE A 132 16.90 29.08 -4.32
C PHE A 132 15.62 29.74 -3.82
N SER A 133 14.57 29.67 -4.60
CA SER A 133 13.20 29.98 -4.19
C SER A 133 12.54 28.71 -3.66
N PHE A 134 12.00 28.76 -2.44
CA PHE A 134 11.25 27.62 -1.90
C PHE A 134 10.00 27.35 -2.75
N LYS A 135 9.32 28.38 -3.22
CA LYS A 135 8.20 28.28 -4.15
C LYS A 135 8.59 27.51 -5.43
N ALA A 136 9.77 27.78 -5.98
CA ALA A 136 10.26 27.05 -7.17
C ALA A 136 10.56 25.58 -6.85
N VAL A 137 11.06 25.25 -5.66
CA VAL A 137 11.25 23.87 -5.20
C VAL A 137 9.92 23.14 -5.11
N MET A 138 8.89 23.79 -4.52
CA MET A 138 7.56 23.21 -4.41
C MET A 138 6.85 23.07 -5.77
N ALA A 139 7.00 24.08 -6.66
CA ALA A 139 6.48 23.99 -8.02
C ALA A 139 7.08 22.76 -8.75
N ARG A 140 8.39 22.56 -8.65
CA ARG A 140 9.05 21.37 -9.20
C ARG A 140 8.50 20.07 -8.63
N VAL A 141 8.11 20.01 -7.34
CA VAL A 141 7.48 18.83 -6.76
C VAL A 141 6.15 18.53 -7.46
N HIS A 142 5.31 19.54 -7.64
CA HIS A 142 4.03 19.40 -8.34
C HIS A 142 4.19 19.06 -9.83
N ASP A 143 5.19 19.62 -10.50
CA ASP A 143 5.48 19.30 -11.90
C ASP A 143 5.86 17.82 -12.08
N ILE A 144 6.61 17.26 -11.11
CA ILE A 144 6.96 15.83 -11.13
C ILE A 144 5.72 14.96 -10.89
N ILE A 145 4.84 15.34 -9.95
CA ILE A 145 3.57 14.63 -9.75
C ILE A 145 2.77 14.61 -11.06
N LYS A 146 2.57 15.77 -11.69
CA LYS A 146 1.87 15.89 -12.97
C LYS A 146 2.52 15.09 -14.10
N ALA A 147 3.83 15.02 -14.14
CA ALA A 147 4.56 14.23 -15.16
C ALA A 147 4.34 12.73 -15.00
N ILE A 148 4.10 12.25 -13.78
CA ILE A 148 3.89 10.82 -13.49
C ILE A 148 2.40 10.45 -13.52
N GLU A 149 1.49 11.38 -13.20
CA GLU A 149 0.04 11.19 -13.14
C GLU A 149 -0.55 10.41 -14.34
N PRO A 150 -0.16 10.66 -15.61
CA PRO A 150 -0.68 9.91 -16.75
C PRO A 150 -0.40 8.40 -16.70
N HIS A 151 0.62 7.97 -15.95
CA HIS A 151 0.95 6.56 -15.79
C HIS A 151 -0.02 5.83 -14.84
N ASP A 152 -0.73 6.56 -14.01
CA ASP A 152 -1.70 6.04 -13.04
C ASP A 152 -3.13 6.51 -13.35
N SER A 153 -3.38 7.06 -14.56
CA SER A 153 -4.64 7.67 -14.93
C SER A 153 -5.75 6.66 -15.25
N VAL A 154 -7.00 7.12 -15.20
CA VAL A 154 -8.19 6.36 -15.60
C VAL A 154 -8.07 5.87 -17.04
N GLU A 155 -7.62 6.75 -17.95
CA GLU A 155 -7.48 6.47 -19.37
C GLU A 155 -6.50 5.32 -19.61
N ARG A 156 -5.35 5.37 -18.93
CA ARG A 156 -4.35 4.30 -19.04
C ARG A 156 -4.90 2.96 -18.58
N TYR A 157 -5.51 2.91 -17.38
CA TYR A 157 -6.02 1.66 -16.82
C TYR A 157 -7.20 1.10 -17.62
N THR A 158 -8.06 1.97 -18.13
CA THR A 158 -9.11 1.57 -19.07
C THR A 158 -8.51 0.97 -20.35
N GLY A 159 -7.47 1.60 -20.90
CA GLY A 159 -6.73 1.07 -22.04
C GLY A 159 -6.05 -0.28 -21.79
N LEU A 160 -5.71 -0.60 -20.54
CA LEU A 160 -5.19 -1.89 -20.11
C LEU A 160 -6.29 -2.96 -19.89
N GLY A 161 -7.56 -2.60 -20.06
CA GLY A 161 -8.69 -3.51 -19.90
C GLY A 161 -9.27 -3.58 -18.49
N VAL A 162 -8.96 -2.62 -17.63
CA VAL A 162 -9.55 -2.45 -16.30
C VAL A 162 -10.77 -1.52 -16.43
N ASP A 163 -11.91 -1.94 -15.87
CA ASP A 163 -13.08 -1.08 -15.72
C ASP A 163 -12.87 -0.18 -14.51
N VAL A 164 -12.62 1.11 -14.72
CA VAL A 164 -12.32 2.07 -13.64
C VAL A 164 -13.57 2.87 -13.30
N ILE A 165 -13.96 2.83 -12.03
CA ILE A 165 -15.10 3.57 -11.50
C ILE A 165 -14.61 4.57 -10.44
N GLN A 166 -14.93 5.85 -10.64
CA GLN A 166 -14.71 6.88 -9.65
C GLN A 166 -15.91 6.95 -8.69
N GLY A 167 -15.68 6.58 -7.43
CA GLY A 167 -16.71 6.51 -6.42
C GLY A 167 -16.26 5.80 -5.16
N TYR A 168 -17.13 5.79 -4.17
CA TYR A 168 -16.88 5.15 -2.87
C TYR A 168 -17.45 3.73 -2.86
N ALA A 169 -16.60 2.73 -2.58
CA ALA A 169 -16.99 1.34 -2.53
C ALA A 169 -17.28 0.88 -1.09
N THR A 170 -18.40 0.17 -0.90
CA THR A 170 -18.80 -0.47 0.34
C THR A 170 -18.97 -1.96 0.12
N ILE A 171 -18.33 -2.79 0.94
CA ILE A 171 -18.52 -4.24 0.92
C ILE A 171 -19.83 -4.58 1.65
N VAL A 172 -20.84 -5.04 0.91
CA VAL A 172 -22.15 -5.37 1.45
C VAL A 172 -22.19 -6.80 2.00
N ASP A 173 -21.56 -7.72 1.27
CA ASP A 173 -21.41 -9.12 1.64
C ASP A 173 -20.10 -9.68 1.02
N PRO A 174 -19.72 -10.93 1.27
CA PRO A 174 -18.46 -11.50 0.78
C PRO A 174 -18.25 -11.47 -0.74
N TRP A 175 -19.31 -11.22 -1.50
CA TRP A 175 -19.28 -11.24 -2.97
C TRP A 175 -19.88 -10.02 -3.62
N THR A 176 -20.43 -9.07 -2.83
CA THR A 176 -21.13 -7.89 -3.36
C THR A 176 -20.49 -6.62 -2.87
N VAL A 177 -20.12 -5.75 -3.83
CA VAL A 177 -19.63 -4.41 -3.58
C VAL A 177 -20.66 -3.41 -4.12
N GLU A 178 -21.11 -2.52 -3.24
CA GLU A 178 -21.92 -1.36 -3.60
C GLU A 178 -21.00 -0.17 -3.86
N ILE A 179 -21.24 0.55 -4.94
CA ILE A 179 -20.41 1.67 -5.37
C ILE A 179 -21.32 2.90 -5.49
N LYS A 180 -21.04 3.90 -4.68
CA LYS A 180 -21.62 5.23 -4.80
C LYS A 180 -20.73 6.06 -5.72
N HIS A 181 -21.15 6.25 -6.96
CA HIS A 181 -20.40 7.00 -7.97
C HIS A 181 -20.29 8.48 -7.60
N ASN A 182 -19.26 9.14 -8.07
CA ASN A 182 -19.10 10.60 -7.88
C ASN A 182 -20.23 11.39 -8.60
N SER A 183 -20.90 10.78 -9.58
CA SER A 183 -22.11 11.31 -10.22
C SER A 183 -23.37 11.31 -9.32
N GLY A 184 -23.30 10.60 -8.18
CA GLY A 184 -24.44 10.40 -7.27
C GLY A 184 -25.23 9.12 -7.50
N GLU A 185 -25.00 8.43 -8.62
CA GLU A 185 -25.59 7.11 -8.88
C GLU A 185 -25.03 6.05 -7.94
N THR A 186 -25.83 5.03 -7.62
CA THR A 186 -25.39 3.87 -6.85
C THR A 186 -25.57 2.61 -7.68
N SER A 187 -24.49 1.81 -7.78
CA SER A 187 -24.52 0.52 -8.48
C SER A 187 -24.00 -0.59 -7.56
N ARG A 188 -24.32 -1.84 -7.91
CA ARG A 188 -23.83 -3.03 -7.20
C ARG A 188 -23.18 -3.98 -8.18
N LEU A 189 -22.04 -4.54 -7.81
CA LEU A 189 -21.31 -5.53 -8.57
C LEU A 189 -21.09 -6.78 -7.71
N THR A 190 -21.38 -7.95 -8.31
CA THR A 190 -21.01 -9.23 -7.73
C THR A 190 -19.64 -9.66 -8.24
N THR A 191 -18.80 -10.20 -7.35
CA THR A 191 -17.41 -10.55 -7.69
C THR A 191 -16.95 -11.84 -7.00
N ARG A 192 -16.03 -12.54 -7.65
CA ARG A 192 -15.39 -13.75 -7.05
C ARG A 192 -14.40 -13.38 -5.95
N SER A 193 -13.73 -12.24 -6.09
CA SER A 193 -12.69 -11.79 -5.17
C SER A 193 -12.77 -10.28 -4.98
N ILE A 194 -12.54 -9.82 -3.76
CA ILE A 194 -12.42 -8.42 -3.40
C ILE A 194 -10.99 -8.19 -2.92
N VAL A 195 -10.31 -7.18 -3.48
CA VAL A 195 -9.02 -6.70 -3.01
C VAL A 195 -9.24 -5.37 -2.31
N ILE A 196 -8.94 -5.31 -1.02
CA ILE A 196 -9.00 -4.09 -0.22
C ILE A 196 -7.61 -3.44 -0.29
N ALA A 197 -7.52 -2.37 -1.06
CA ALA A 197 -6.31 -1.57 -1.27
C ALA A 197 -6.57 -0.08 -0.92
N ALA A 198 -7.41 0.14 0.10
CA ALA A 198 -7.94 1.45 0.47
C ALA A 198 -6.91 2.42 1.10
N GLY A 199 -5.65 1.99 1.27
CA GLY A 199 -4.60 2.81 1.85
C GLY A 199 -4.76 3.04 3.35
N ALA A 200 -4.17 4.14 3.83
CA ALA A 200 -4.23 4.57 5.22
C ALA A 200 -4.28 6.10 5.28
N GLN A 201 -4.67 6.63 6.40
CA GLN A 201 -4.60 8.06 6.69
C GLN A 201 -3.58 8.35 7.78
N PRO A 202 -2.91 9.50 7.75
CA PRO A 202 -2.01 9.93 8.82
C PRO A 202 -2.75 10.02 10.15
N VAL A 203 -2.19 9.42 11.19
CA VAL A 203 -2.72 9.57 12.55
C VAL A 203 -2.20 10.85 13.16
N VAL A 204 -3.11 11.71 13.58
CA VAL A 204 -2.77 12.92 14.35
C VAL A 204 -2.87 12.55 15.84
N PRO A 205 -1.77 12.65 16.60
CA PRO A 205 -1.79 12.31 18.02
C PRO A 205 -2.66 13.29 18.80
N PRO A 206 -3.40 12.87 19.83
CA PRO A 206 -4.28 13.72 20.61
C PRO A 206 -3.48 14.57 21.63
N LEU A 207 -2.70 15.52 21.12
CA LEU A 207 -1.90 16.44 21.95
C LEU A 207 -2.73 17.70 22.23
N PRO A 208 -2.74 18.18 23.49
CA PRO A 208 -3.43 19.41 23.83
C PRO A 208 -2.96 20.60 22.97
N GLY A 209 -3.90 21.27 22.30
CA GLY A 209 -3.64 22.45 21.47
C GLY A 209 -3.18 22.14 20.04
N ILE A 210 -3.12 20.88 19.62
CA ILE A 210 -2.67 20.54 18.27
C ILE A 210 -3.61 21.10 17.21
N GLU A 211 -4.91 21.14 17.46
CA GLU A 211 -5.93 21.66 16.54
C GLU A 211 -5.73 23.13 16.17
N THR A 212 -5.14 23.91 17.09
CA THR A 212 -4.87 25.34 16.89
C THR A 212 -3.44 25.62 16.42
N SER A 213 -2.58 24.61 16.33
CA SER A 213 -1.17 24.76 15.98
C SER A 213 -0.92 25.01 14.49
N GLY A 214 -1.90 24.76 13.62
CA GLY A 214 -1.73 24.78 12.17
C GLY A 214 -0.86 23.63 11.67
N TYR A 215 -0.96 22.46 12.30
CA TYR A 215 -0.21 21.27 11.91
C TYR A 215 -0.53 20.83 10.48
N LEU A 216 0.44 20.16 9.88
CA LEU A 216 0.31 19.54 8.55
C LEU A 216 0.54 18.03 8.68
N THR A 217 -0.15 17.28 7.85
CA THR A 217 0.09 15.85 7.66
C THR A 217 0.79 15.61 6.33
N SER A 218 1.20 14.37 6.05
CA SER A 218 1.71 14.00 4.72
C SER A 218 0.72 14.34 3.60
N ASP A 219 -0.58 14.29 3.87
CA ASP A 219 -1.63 14.51 2.87
C ASP A 219 -1.86 16.00 2.56
N THR A 220 -1.56 16.88 3.51
CA THR A 220 -1.80 18.33 3.38
C THR A 220 -0.52 19.15 3.16
N LEU A 221 0.64 18.58 3.48
CA LEU A 221 1.94 19.23 3.45
C LEU A 221 2.27 19.87 2.09
N TRP A 222 2.03 19.17 1.01
CA TRP A 222 2.48 19.57 -0.33
C TRP A 222 1.75 20.78 -0.85
N ASP A 223 0.44 20.80 -0.72
CA ASP A 223 -0.41 21.92 -1.14
C ASP A 223 -0.24 23.14 -0.24
N GLU A 224 -0.10 22.93 1.06
CA GLU A 224 0.10 24.03 2.00
C GLU A 224 1.48 24.68 1.85
N PHE A 225 2.53 23.89 1.61
CA PHE A 225 3.86 24.44 1.37
C PHE A 225 4.00 25.09 0.00
N ALA A 226 3.24 24.66 -0.99
CA ALA A 226 3.20 25.33 -2.30
C ALA A 226 2.66 26.77 -2.24
N LYS A 227 1.84 27.09 -1.24
CA LYS A 227 1.33 28.45 -1.01
C LYS A 227 2.35 29.40 -0.37
N ARG A 228 3.50 28.87 0.10
CA ARG A 228 4.52 29.66 0.80
C ARG A 228 5.59 30.14 -0.16
N ASP A 229 6.01 31.38 0.01
CA ASP A 229 7.14 31.92 -0.73
C ASP A 229 8.49 31.49 -0.12
N ASP A 230 8.50 31.38 1.23
CA ASP A 230 9.72 31.10 2.00
C ASP A 230 9.73 29.73 2.64
N LEU A 231 10.93 29.14 2.71
CA LEU A 231 11.20 27.94 3.48
C LEU A 231 10.86 28.17 4.96
N PRO A 232 10.16 27.24 5.65
CA PRO A 232 9.93 27.35 7.09
C PRO A 232 11.25 27.45 7.84
N LYS A 233 11.46 28.53 8.59
CA LYS A 233 12.71 28.72 9.36
C LYS A 233 12.89 27.66 10.43
N ARG A 234 11.78 27.31 11.11
CA ARG A 234 11.73 26.29 12.16
C ARG A 234 10.64 25.28 11.81
N LEU A 235 10.92 24.00 11.96
CA LEU A 235 10.00 22.90 11.68
C LEU A 235 10.09 21.86 12.79
N VAL A 236 8.95 21.49 13.35
CA VAL A 236 8.86 20.34 14.27
C VAL A 236 8.22 19.19 13.51
N VAL A 237 8.85 18.02 13.54
CA VAL A 237 8.35 16.80 12.94
C VAL A 237 8.00 15.81 14.05
N LEU A 238 6.73 15.43 14.14
CA LEU A 238 6.26 14.44 15.10
C LEU A 238 6.28 13.04 14.46
N GLY A 239 7.08 12.18 15.04
CA GLY A 239 7.30 10.81 14.58
C GLY A 239 8.69 10.59 13.97
N GLY A 240 9.36 9.54 14.42
CA GLY A 240 10.71 9.12 14.01
C GLY A 240 10.71 7.94 13.03
N GLY A 241 9.59 7.64 12.39
CA GLY A 241 9.49 6.64 11.34
C GLY A 241 10.10 7.12 10.01
N PRO A 242 10.06 6.28 8.94
CA PRO A 242 10.69 6.59 7.65
C PRO A 242 10.26 7.91 7.06
N ILE A 243 8.96 8.20 7.01
CA ILE A 243 8.40 9.41 6.43
C ILE A 243 8.90 10.65 7.17
N GLY A 244 8.79 10.66 8.51
CA GLY A 244 9.23 11.77 9.34
C GLY A 244 10.73 12.02 9.20
N SER A 245 11.55 10.98 9.22
CA SER A 245 13.01 11.06 9.13
C SER A 245 13.49 11.53 7.74
N GLU A 246 12.87 11.06 6.66
CA GLU A 246 13.16 11.52 5.30
C GLU A 246 12.85 13.01 5.12
N LEU A 247 11.67 13.46 5.58
CA LEU A 247 11.26 14.85 5.47
C LEU A 247 12.06 15.77 6.39
N ALA A 248 12.30 15.35 7.64
CA ALA A 248 13.18 16.08 8.57
C ALA A 248 14.56 16.34 7.95
N GLN A 249 15.18 15.31 7.37
CA GLN A 249 16.47 15.46 6.70
C GLN A 249 16.38 16.38 5.48
N ALA A 250 15.33 16.25 4.66
CA ALA A 250 15.17 17.06 3.46
C ALA A 250 15.05 18.56 3.81
N PHE A 251 14.18 18.91 4.76
CA PHE A 251 14.01 20.30 5.19
C PHE A 251 15.24 20.86 5.89
N ALA A 252 15.93 20.07 6.72
CA ALA A 252 17.20 20.48 7.33
C ALA A 252 18.28 20.76 6.25
N ARG A 253 18.37 19.93 5.22
CA ARG A 253 19.29 20.14 4.08
C ARG A 253 18.93 21.35 3.24
N LEU A 254 17.68 21.73 3.17
CA LEU A 254 17.26 22.99 2.53
C LEU A 254 17.59 24.22 3.38
N GLY A 255 17.72 24.08 4.70
CA GLY A 255 18.12 25.17 5.59
C GLY A 255 17.16 25.46 6.74
N SER A 256 16.10 24.66 6.92
CA SER A 256 15.23 24.77 8.10
C SER A 256 15.96 24.26 9.35
N GLN A 257 15.69 24.90 10.49
CA GLN A 257 16.02 24.37 11.80
C GLN A 257 14.94 23.33 12.15
N VAL A 258 15.29 22.05 12.04
CA VAL A 258 14.34 20.95 12.26
C VAL A 258 14.54 20.32 13.62
N THR A 259 13.45 20.13 14.36
CA THR A 259 13.39 19.31 15.56
C THR A 259 12.48 18.13 15.29
N GLN A 260 13.01 16.90 15.37
CA GLN A 260 12.24 15.68 15.26
C GLN A 260 11.95 15.12 16.65
N VAL A 261 10.69 14.81 16.94
CA VAL A 261 10.22 14.27 18.22
C VAL A 261 9.71 12.85 17.98
N GLU A 262 10.26 11.89 18.73
CA GLU A 262 9.87 10.49 18.70
C GLU A 262 9.48 10.05 20.12
N LEU A 263 8.46 9.20 20.23
CA LEU A 263 8.02 8.64 21.51
C LEU A 263 8.95 7.52 22.00
N GLY A 264 9.55 6.78 21.08
CA GLY A 264 10.50 5.71 21.38
C GLY A 264 11.90 6.23 21.68
N ASP A 265 12.77 5.34 22.18
CA ASP A 265 14.14 5.65 22.58
C ASP A 265 15.05 6.07 21.41
N ARG A 266 14.64 5.78 20.18
CA ARG A 266 15.37 6.11 18.94
C ARG A 266 14.41 6.28 17.77
N ILE A 267 14.87 6.97 16.74
CA ILE A 267 14.19 6.99 15.43
C ILE A 267 14.31 5.63 14.73
N MET A 268 13.43 5.32 13.79
CA MET A 268 13.43 4.09 12.97
C MET A 268 13.37 2.81 13.83
N VAL A 269 12.57 2.81 14.89
CA VAL A 269 12.49 1.69 15.86
C VAL A 269 12.02 0.38 15.23
N ARG A 270 11.23 0.45 14.16
CA ARG A 270 10.63 -0.73 13.49
C ARG A 270 11.36 -1.13 12.20
N GLU A 271 12.48 -0.50 11.89
CA GLU A 271 13.26 -0.73 10.68
C GLU A 271 14.60 -1.44 10.98
#